data_a6c152c7e05f1f74d2b1dbfa8daaddd2
#
_entry.id   a6c152c7e05f1f74d2b1dbfa8daaddd2
#
_cell.length_a   1.000
_cell.length_b   1.000
_cell.length_c   1.000
_cell.angle_alpha   90.00
_cell.angle_beta   90.00
_cell.angle_gamma   90.00
#
_symmetry.space_group_name_H-M   'P 1'
#
loop_
_entity.id
_entity.type
_entity.pdbx_description
1 polymer ?
#
loop_
_entity_poly.entity_id
_entity_poly.type
_entity_poly.pdbx_seq_one_letter_code
_entity_poly.pdbx_strand_id
1 'polypeptide(L)' 'MANGYVLFVWSPAGYTLRELEGDPPQLGDELEEDGRTLVVNKIGASPLPGDTRTCVYSVGKA' A
#
# COMPACT_ATOMS: atom_id res chain seq x y z
N MET A 1 12.28 -16.46 4.59
CA MET A 1 12.05 -15.54 3.50
C MET A 1 11.24 -14.35 3.98
N ALA A 2 11.70 -13.19 3.66
CA ALA A 2 10.98 -12.00 4.07
C ALA A 2 9.73 -11.83 3.20
N ASN A 3 8.57 -11.82 3.84
CA ASN A 3 7.36 -11.43 3.18
C ASN A 3 7.13 -9.96 3.47
N GLY A 4 6.89 -9.20 2.45
CA GLY A 4 6.66 -7.79 2.63
C GLY A 4 6.05 -7.18 1.40
N TYR A 5 5.54 -5.97 1.56
CA TYR A 5 4.93 -5.25 0.46
C TYR A 5 5.16 -3.76 0.65
N VAL A 6 4.98 -3.03 -0.45
CA VAL A 6 5.10 -1.59 -0.46
C VAL A 6 3.68 -1.01 -0.49
N LEU A 7 3.40 -0.09 0.41
CA LEU A 7 2.09 0.54 0.50
C LEU A 7 2.20 2.00 0.05
N PHE A 8 1.47 2.34 -0.99
CA PHE A 8 1.29 3.71 -1.42
C PHE A 8 -0.01 4.23 -0.86
N VAL A 9 0.08 5.33 -0.12
CA VAL A 9 -1.09 6.01 0.43
C VAL A 9 -1.26 7.32 -0.31
N TRP A 10 -2.36 7.44 -1.03
CA TRP A 10 -2.69 8.69 -1.72
C TRP A 10 -3.38 9.67 -0.77
N SER A 11 -2.99 10.92 -0.87
CA SER A 11 -3.65 11.99 -0.13
C SER A 11 -3.61 13.26 -1.01
N PRO A 12 -4.40 14.28 -0.66
CA PRO A 12 -4.34 15.56 -1.40
C PRO A 12 -2.95 16.19 -1.41
N ALA A 13 -2.12 15.85 -0.43
CA ALA A 13 -0.75 16.37 -0.37
C ALA A 13 0.24 15.54 -1.20
N GLY A 14 -0.21 14.42 -1.79
CA GLY A 14 0.63 13.55 -2.59
C GLY A 14 0.62 12.12 -2.07
N TYR A 15 1.58 11.33 -2.55
CA TYR A 15 1.70 9.93 -2.15
C TYR A 15 2.71 9.78 -1.02
N THR A 16 2.40 8.90 -0.10
CA THR A 16 3.34 8.46 0.93
C THR A 16 3.66 6.99 0.70
N LEU A 17 4.94 6.66 0.72
CA LEU A 17 5.40 5.29 0.53
C LEU A 17 5.74 4.69 1.89
N ARG A 18 5.19 3.50 2.15
CA ARG A 18 5.48 2.75 3.36
C ARG A 18 5.94 1.36 3.00
N GLU A 19 6.89 0.83 3.76
CA GLU A 19 7.33 -0.55 3.60
C GLU A 19 6.81 -1.33 4.80
N LEU A 20 6.02 -2.36 4.53
CA LEU A 20 5.37 -3.14 5.57
C LEU A 20 5.73 -4.62 5.41
N GLU A 21 5.63 -5.34 6.52
CA GLU A 21 5.89 -6.77 6.53
C GLU A 21 4.59 -7.54 6.54
N GLY A 22 4.66 -8.80 6.11
CA GLY A 22 3.52 -9.69 6.10
C GLY A 22 2.92 -9.82 4.71
N ASP A 23 1.78 -10.48 4.64
CA ASP A 23 1.09 -10.68 3.36
C ASP A 23 0.42 -9.40 2.90
N PRO A 24 0.53 -9.08 1.60
CA PRO A 24 -0.13 -7.88 1.09
C PRO A 24 -1.64 -8.04 1.13
N PRO A 25 -2.38 -6.94 1.36
CA PRO A 25 -3.83 -6.98 1.30
C PRO A 25 -4.30 -7.18 -0.13
N GLN A 26 -5.56 -7.53 -0.27
CA GLN A 26 -6.17 -7.74 -1.57
C GLN A 26 -6.96 -6.51 -1.99
N LEU A 27 -7.29 -6.47 -3.27
CA LEU A 27 -8.09 -5.39 -3.83
C LEU A 27 -9.42 -5.29 -3.09
N GLY A 28 -9.76 -4.07 -2.65
CA GLY A 28 -10.98 -3.83 -1.90
C GLY A 28 -10.84 -3.96 -0.39
N ASP A 29 -9.71 -4.46 0.09
CA ASP A 29 -9.47 -4.57 1.52
C ASP A 29 -9.33 -3.19 2.15
N GLU A 30 -9.70 -3.12 3.42
CA GLU A 30 -9.54 -1.89 4.21
C GLU A 30 -8.38 -2.05 5.17
N LEU A 31 -7.58 -1.00 5.28
CA LEU A 31 -6.42 -0.96 6.16
C LEU A 31 -6.55 0.24 7.09
N GLU A 32 -5.94 0.13 8.26
CA GLU A 32 -5.86 1.26 9.18
C GLU A 32 -4.42 1.72 9.31
N GLU A 33 -4.19 3.01 9.08
CA GLU A 33 -2.89 3.66 9.19
C GLU A 33 -3.09 5.04 9.78
N ASP A 34 -2.34 5.35 10.84
CA ASP A 34 -2.35 6.68 11.46
C ASP A 34 -3.76 7.17 11.80
N GLY A 35 -4.61 6.26 12.29
CA GLY A 35 -5.97 6.61 12.67
C GLY A 35 -6.91 6.82 11.51
N ARG A 36 -6.48 6.47 10.29
CA ARG A 36 -7.30 6.61 9.11
C ARG A 36 -7.56 5.24 8.49
N THR A 37 -8.73 5.09 7.89
CA THR A 37 -9.07 3.89 7.13
C THR A 37 -8.71 4.12 5.68
N LEU A 38 -7.97 3.17 5.11
CA LEU A 38 -7.54 3.20 3.72
C LEU A 38 -8.19 2.05 2.98
N VAL A 39 -8.53 2.27 1.72
CA VAL A 39 -9.08 1.22 0.86
C VAL A 39 -8.08 0.92 -0.25
N VAL A 40 -7.79 -0.35 -0.44
CA VAL A 40 -6.91 -0.79 -1.52
C VAL A 40 -7.67 -0.72 -2.83
N ASN A 41 -7.18 0.13 -3.75
CA ASN A 41 -7.85 0.32 -5.04
C ASN A 41 -7.04 -0.20 -6.23
N LYS A 42 -5.79 -0.62 -6.01
CA LYS A 42 -4.97 -1.17 -7.07
C LYS A 42 -3.81 -1.97 -6.46
N ILE A 43 -3.46 -3.05 -7.12
CA ILE A 43 -2.30 -3.85 -6.74
C ILE A 43 -1.45 -4.06 -7.98
N GLY A 44 -0.14 -3.89 -7.83
CA GLY A 44 0.78 -4.05 -8.95
C GLY A 44 2.21 -4.26 -8.49
N ALA A 45 3.15 -4.06 -9.40
CA ALA A 45 4.56 -4.19 -9.07
C ALA A 45 5.05 -2.92 -8.38
N SER A 46 6.10 -3.08 -7.56
CA SER A 46 6.71 -1.93 -6.92
C SER A 46 7.28 -0.97 -7.96
N PRO A 47 7.09 0.35 -7.79
CA PRO A 47 7.68 1.32 -8.71
C PRO A 47 9.17 1.55 -8.44
N LEU A 48 9.71 0.97 -7.37
CA LEU A 48 11.10 1.17 -7.01
C LEU A 48 12.00 0.31 -7.89
N PRO A 49 13.11 0.86 -8.41
CA PRO A 49 14.01 0.09 -9.24
C PRO A 49 14.60 -1.11 -8.49
N GLY A 50 14.56 -2.28 -9.12
CA GLY A 50 15.12 -3.49 -8.54
C GLY A 50 14.28 -4.11 -7.43
N ASP A 51 13.12 -3.55 -7.13
CA ASP A 51 12.24 -4.05 -6.08
C ASP A 51 11.21 -4.98 -6.69
N THR A 52 11.15 -6.21 -6.20
CA THR A 52 10.22 -7.23 -6.71
C THR A 52 9.00 -7.40 -5.82
N ARG A 53 8.88 -6.59 -4.78
CA ARG A 53 7.75 -6.70 -3.86
C ARG A 53 6.46 -6.24 -4.53
N THR A 54 5.33 -6.72 -3.99
CA THR A 54 4.02 -6.24 -4.42
C THR A 54 3.82 -4.80 -3.94
N CYS A 55 3.29 -3.96 -4.81
CA CYS A 55 2.93 -2.60 -4.45
C CYS A 55 1.41 -2.52 -4.32
N VAL A 56 0.95 -2.03 -3.17
CA VAL A 56 -0.46 -1.88 -2.87
C VAL A 56 -0.77 -0.39 -2.89
N TYR A 57 -1.70 0.01 -3.76
CA TYR A 57 -2.12 1.40 -3.86
C TYR A 57 -3.41 1.56 -3.07
N SER A 58 -3.43 2.54 -2.17
CA SER A 58 -4.59 2.78 -1.33
C SER A 58 -4.94 4.26 -1.28
N VAL A 59 -6.20 4.53 -0.96
CA VAL A 59 -6.70 5.89 -0.78
C VAL A 59 -7.45 5.97 0.53
N GLY A 60 -7.49 7.16 1.12
CA GLY A 60 -8.26 7.37 2.32
C GLY A 60 -9.74 7.18 2.07
N LYS A 61 -10.39 6.44 2.96
CA LYS A 61 -11.83 6.27 2.91
C LYS A 61 -12.48 7.53 3.45
N ALA A 62 -13.38 8.07 2.69
CA ALA A 62 -14.10 9.28 3.10
C ALA A 62 -15.14 8.97 4.19
#